data_9d0b18e32347ed578ff7f1b3c0e5c57d
#
_entry.id   9d0b18e32347ed578ff7f1b3c0e5c57d
#
_cell.length_a   1.000
_cell.length_b   1.000
_cell.length_c   1.000
_cell.angle_alpha   90.00
_cell.angle_beta   90.00
_cell.angle_gamma   90.00
#
_symmetry.space_group_name_H-M   'P 1'
#
loop_
_entity.id
_entity.type
_entity.pdbx_description
1 polymer ?
#
loop_
_entity_poly.entity_id
_entity_poly.type
_entity_poly.pdbx_seq_one_letter_code
_entity_poly.pdbx_strand_id
1 'polypeptide(L)'
;MTNQLEKFSALVDLYNEGLADKDMFWSELTRFEKIDWKKENMLNQLFAYNALGAAYGNLKSKNLDYTKAYYDSEYVYKEISYYHNLHYVVARVTKEEWAALYWTAFRLWCRAFLCLANAYDHLGRFNEAQQYYKLAVMDDKNATDVEINQGYSYANMHAFWIEEEPWIVRKAQQLMWKHERQYKEVAQELMSTVCGWTTPSFDVPQVDFSKVENGLYEQWVNENYLRINRFCDVEQFSQLSLSDNVKLPFVSDTEDKKKLFESSFEEIKNSFIDTRKIVFQTVVGDGELNTELLKMSYKNLYSIFDKIAVFLQAYLKLPIEVYQADFAKIWYDKKNNIRPEFPTRTENLSLLALYNVSLDVYGSKKFGYVIDEQTKDLQRIRNFIEHKIVRINDGPMSYDDYQLTISKHVCPVKVPDGLYKA
;
A
#
# COMPACT_ATOMS: atom_id res chain seq x y z
N MET A 1 -16.90 4.40 28.85
CA MET A 1 -16.27 3.81 27.66
C MET A 1 -14.76 3.65 27.81
N THR A 2 -14.02 4.62 28.29
CA THR A 2 -12.56 4.55 28.51
C THR A 2 -12.11 3.29 29.26
N ASN A 3 -12.77 2.93 30.37
CA ASN A 3 -12.44 1.71 31.14
C ASN A 3 -12.63 0.40 30.35
N GLN A 4 -13.58 0.35 29.39
CA GLN A 4 -13.77 -0.83 28.55
C GLN A 4 -12.68 -0.94 27.48
N LEU A 5 -12.27 0.19 26.90
CA LEU A 5 -11.15 0.25 25.94
C LEU A 5 -9.83 -0.15 26.60
N GLU A 6 -9.54 0.36 27.79
CA GLU A 6 -8.33 0.00 28.55
C GLU A 6 -8.31 -1.51 28.86
N LYS A 7 -9.43 -2.07 29.28
CA LYS A 7 -9.55 -3.52 29.54
C LYS A 7 -9.36 -4.35 28.27
N PHE A 8 -9.92 -3.90 27.15
CA PHE A 8 -9.75 -4.61 25.88
C PHE A 8 -8.31 -4.51 25.38
N SER A 9 -7.67 -3.34 25.47
CA SER A 9 -6.25 -3.18 25.11
C SER A 9 -5.36 -4.09 25.96
N ALA A 10 -5.56 -4.10 27.27
CA ALA A 10 -4.83 -5.01 28.16
C ALA A 10 -5.06 -6.50 27.82
N LEU A 11 -6.28 -6.87 27.42
CA LEU A 11 -6.57 -8.23 26.97
C LEU A 11 -5.84 -8.58 25.66
N VAL A 12 -5.71 -7.62 24.72
CA VAL A 12 -4.93 -7.78 23.48
C VAL A 12 -3.46 -8.05 23.80
N ASP A 13 -2.87 -7.30 24.75
CA ASP A 13 -1.51 -7.49 25.19
C ASP A 13 -1.31 -8.86 25.85
N LEU A 14 -2.19 -9.24 26.78
CA LEU A 14 -2.18 -10.56 27.43
C LEU A 14 -2.32 -11.71 26.41
N TYR A 15 -3.17 -11.54 25.40
CA TYR A 15 -3.30 -12.52 24.34
C TYR A 15 -2.03 -12.65 23.51
N ASN A 16 -1.34 -11.54 23.22
CA ASN A 16 -0.05 -11.54 22.54
C ASN A 16 0.99 -12.32 23.33
N GLU A 17 1.06 -12.12 24.64
CA GLU A 17 1.97 -12.83 25.56
C GLU A 17 1.58 -14.30 25.80
N GLY A 18 0.44 -14.76 25.29
CA GLY A 18 -0.06 -16.12 25.50
C GLY A 18 -0.67 -16.34 26.88
N LEU A 19 -0.99 -15.27 27.59
CA LEU A 19 -1.54 -15.30 28.95
C LEU A 19 -3.08 -15.19 29.00
N ALA A 20 -3.72 -14.83 27.89
CA ALA A 20 -5.18 -14.75 27.81
C ALA A 20 -5.78 -16.02 27.17
N ASP A 21 -6.96 -16.41 27.67
CA ASP A 21 -7.78 -17.47 27.10
C ASP A 21 -8.30 -17.07 25.71
N LYS A 22 -8.22 -18.01 24.74
CA LYS A 22 -8.58 -17.77 23.35
C LYS A 22 -10.07 -17.48 23.17
N ASP A 23 -10.95 -18.19 23.87
CA ASP A 23 -12.39 -18.06 23.70
C ASP A 23 -12.88 -16.75 24.33
N MET A 24 -12.32 -16.39 25.48
CA MET A 24 -12.54 -15.08 26.11
C MET A 24 -12.07 -13.95 25.17
N PHE A 25 -10.89 -14.06 24.59
CA PHE A 25 -10.37 -13.07 23.65
C PHE A 25 -11.28 -12.88 22.43
N TRP A 26 -11.73 -13.98 21.81
CA TRP A 26 -12.65 -13.94 20.67
C TRP A 26 -14.02 -13.34 21.02
N SER A 27 -14.54 -13.65 22.20
CA SER A 27 -15.81 -13.09 22.68
C SER A 27 -15.73 -11.57 22.80
N GLU A 28 -14.68 -11.07 23.44
CA GLU A 28 -14.48 -9.64 23.62
C GLU A 28 -14.19 -8.93 22.30
N LEU A 29 -13.33 -9.48 21.42
CA LEU A 29 -13.06 -8.94 20.09
C LEU A 29 -14.36 -8.79 19.29
N THR A 30 -15.18 -9.84 19.24
CA THR A 30 -16.47 -9.82 18.53
C THR A 30 -17.42 -8.76 19.11
N ARG A 31 -17.38 -8.54 20.42
CA ARG A 31 -18.18 -7.51 21.09
C ARG A 31 -17.71 -6.11 20.69
N PHE A 32 -16.39 -5.89 20.66
CA PHE A 32 -15.78 -4.61 20.30
C PHE A 32 -16.01 -4.25 18.83
N GLU A 33 -15.99 -5.22 17.91
CA GLU A 33 -16.27 -4.99 16.49
C GLU A 33 -17.71 -4.53 16.21
N LYS A 34 -18.67 -4.90 17.07
CA LYS A 34 -20.07 -4.49 16.91
C LYS A 34 -20.35 -3.06 17.35
N ILE A 35 -19.41 -2.39 18.00
CA ILE A 35 -19.53 -1.00 18.42
C ILE A 35 -19.33 -0.10 17.21
N ASP A 36 -20.26 0.83 17.00
CA ASP A 36 -20.12 1.87 15.96
C ASP A 36 -19.18 2.99 16.47
N TRP A 37 -17.89 2.73 16.35
CA TRP A 37 -16.84 3.65 16.81
C TRP A 37 -16.90 5.01 16.15
N LYS A 38 -17.47 5.13 14.93
CA LYS A 38 -17.61 6.41 14.22
C LYS A 38 -18.51 7.41 14.98
N LYS A 39 -19.34 6.93 15.92
CA LYS A 39 -20.18 7.77 16.78
C LYS A 39 -19.50 8.19 18.08
N GLU A 40 -18.35 7.65 18.39
CA GLU A 40 -17.60 7.97 19.59
C GLU A 40 -16.76 9.24 19.40
N ASN A 41 -16.28 9.82 20.51
CA ASN A 41 -15.32 10.90 20.41
C ASN A 41 -14.00 10.42 19.79
N MET A 42 -13.23 11.35 19.23
CA MET A 42 -12.01 11.07 18.50
C MET A 42 -11.03 10.20 19.27
N LEU A 43 -10.78 10.49 20.55
CA LEU A 43 -9.83 9.75 21.37
C LEU A 43 -10.25 8.27 21.52
N ASN A 44 -11.53 8.02 21.75
CA ASN A 44 -12.07 6.66 21.81
C ASN A 44 -11.92 5.94 20.47
N GLN A 45 -12.16 6.64 19.35
CA GLN A 45 -11.93 6.07 18.01
C GLN A 45 -10.48 5.65 17.78
N LEU A 46 -9.52 6.53 18.10
CA LEU A 46 -8.08 6.25 17.94
C LEU A 46 -7.65 5.03 18.76
N PHE A 47 -8.03 4.97 20.03
CA PHE A 47 -7.69 3.83 20.88
C PHE A 47 -8.39 2.53 20.41
N ALA A 48 -9.65 2.62 20.01
CA ALA A 48 -10.40 1.46 19.54
C ALA A 48 -9.79 0.87 18.26
N TYR A 49 -9.51 1.70 17.26
CA TYR A 49 -8.93 1.23 16.01
C TYR A 49 -7.50 0.71 16.20
N ASN A 50 -6.71 1.34 17.08
CA ASN A 50 -5.39 0.81 17.43
C ASN A 50 -5.49 -0.57 18.10
N ALA A 51 -6.38 -0.74 19.08
CA ALA A 51 -6.56 -2.01 19.79
C ALA A 51 -7.11 -3.12 18.86
N LEU A 52 -8.07 -2.80 17.99
CA LEU A 52 -8.63 -3.74 17.02
C LEU A 52 -7.57 -4.13 15.97
N GLY A 53 -6.78 -3.18 15.44
CA GLY A 53 -5.68 -3.47 14.54
C GLY A 53 -4.65 -4.41 15.19
N ALA A 54 -4.22 -4.11 16.42
CA ALA A 54 -3.29 -4.96 17.17
C ALA A 54 -3.88 -6.36 17.46
N ALA A 55 -5.17 -6.46 17.78
CA ALA A 55 -5.85 -7.74 17.98
C ALA A 55 -5.75 -8.64 16.73
N TYR A 56 -6.03 -8.08 15.54
CA TYR A 56 -5.93 -8.82 14.29
C TYR A 56 -4.49 -9.12 13.87
N GLY A 57 -3.55 -8.23 14.16
CA GLY A 57 -2.12 -8.50 13.99
C GLY A 57 -1.65 -9.68 14.84
N ASN A 58 -2.07 -9.76 16.10
CA ASN A 58 -1.78 -10.89 16.99
C ASN A 58 -2.45 -12.19 16.54
N LEU A 59 -3.71 -12.13 16.07
CA LEU A 59 -4.40 -13.29 15.48
C LEU A 59 -3.70 -13.79 14.25
N LYS A 60 -3.24 -12.89 13.37
CA LYS A 60 -2.45 -13.21 12.18
C LYS A 60 -1.19 -13.98 12.58
N SER A 61 -0.39 -13.45 13.49
CA SER A 61 0.89 -14.05 13.89
C SER A 61 0.74 -15.44 14.53
N LYS A 62 -0.38 -15.68 15.26
CA LYS A 62 -0.62 -16.96 15.97
C LYS A 62 -1.35 -18.01 15.15
N ASN A 63 -2.17 -17.62 14.19
CA ASN A 63 -3.06 -18.56 13.49
C ASN A 63 -2.79 -18.70 12.01
N LEU A 64 -1.90 -17.87 11.45
CA LEU A 64 -1.63 -17.94 10.03
C LEU A 64 -0.48 -18.89 9.75
N ASP A 65 -0.76 -19.86 8.89
CA ASP A 65 0.29 -20.69 8.30
C ASP A 65 0.93 -19.91 7.14
N TYR A 66 2.10 -19.36 7.38
CA TYR A 66 2.85 -18.57 6.40
C TYR A 66 3.28 -19.38 5.17
N THR A 67 3.19 -20.72 5.22
CA THR A 67 3.47 -21.59 4.09
C THR A 67 2.27 -21.75 3.15
N LYS A 68 1.06 -21.38 3.60
CA LYS A 68 -0.16 -21.42 2.79
C LYS A 68 -0.49 -20.07 2.20
N ALA A 69 -1.39 -20.08 1.22
CA ALA A 69 -1.78 -18.85 0.54
C ALA A 69 -2.37 -17.81 1.48
N TYR A 70 -1.74 -16.63 1.55
CA TYR A 70 -2.19 -15.44 2.28
C TYR A 70 -3.43 -14.78 1.65
N TYR A 71 -3.82 -15.24 0.47
CA TYR A 71 -4.90 -14.68 -0.34
C TYR A 71 -6.24 -14.59 0.39
N ASP A 72 -6.47 -15.48 1.36
CA ASP A 72 -7.74 -15.60 2.07
C ASP A 72 -7.69 -15.16 3.53
N SER A 73 -6.63 -14.51 3.96
CA SER A 73 -6.46 -14.12 5.36
C SER A 73 -7.27 -12.87 5.72
N GLU A 74 -8.46 -13.09 6.30
CA GLU A 74 -9.25 -12.01 6.87
C GLU A 74 -8.49 -11.21 7.93
N TYR A 75 -7.58 -11.83 8.67
CA TYR A 75 -6.82 -11.18 9.73
C TYR A 75 -5.94 -10.05 9.22
N VAL A 76 -5.21 -10.28 8.13
CA VAL A 76 -4.36 -9.26 7.52
C VAL A 76 -5.18 -8.06 7.05
N TYR A 77 -6.28 -8.32 6.38
CA TYR A 77 -7.10 -7.24 5.80
C TYR A 77 -7.84 -6.45 6.87
N LYS A 78 -8.31 -7.08 7.94
CA LYS A 78 -8.90 -6.36 9.07
C LYS A 78 -7.85 -5.54 9.82
N GLU A 79 -6.66 -6.06 10.04
CA GLU A 79 -5.54 -5.30 10.60
C GLU A 79 -5.31 -4.01 9.82
N ILE A 80 -5.12 -4.11 8.50
CA ILE A 80 -4.91 -2.97 7.61
C ILE A 80 -6.10 -2.00 7.68
N SER A 81 -7.32 -2.51 7.57
CA SER A 81 -8.53 -1.68 7.60
C SER A 81 -8.67 -0.87 8.89
N TYR A 82 -8.37 -1.46 10.06
CA TYR A 82 -8.45 -0.73 11.33
C TYR A 82 -7.37 0.35 11.45
N TYR A 83 -6.15 0.10 11.00
CA TYR A 83 -5.11 1.12 11.01
C TYR A 83 -5.38 2.24 9.98
N HIS A 84 -5.98 1.93 8.84
CA HIS A 84 -6.47 2.97 7.93
C HIS A 84 -7.59 3.79 8.56
N ASN A 85 -8.55 3.17 9.24
CA ASN A 85 -9.58 3.91 9.96
C ASN A 85 -8.99 4.84 11.02
N LEU A 86 -7.94 4.44 11.74
CA LEU A 86 -7.19 5.31 12.64
C LEU A 86 -6.59 6.50 11.90
N HIS A 87 -5.93 6.26 10.78
CA HIS A 87 -5.38 7.33 9.93
C HIS A 87 -6.46 8.33 9.49
N TYR A 88 -7.62 7.86 9.06
CA TYR A 88 -8.75 8.73 8.69
C TYR A 88 -9.28 9.57 9.83
N VAL A 89 -9.32 9.04 11.04
CA VAL A 89 -9.69 9.83 12.21
C VAL A 89 -8.71 10.99 12.37
N VAL A 90 -7.41 10.72 12.32
CA VAL A 90 -6.36 11.76 12.44
C VAL A 90 -6.45 12.80 11.31
N ALA A 91 -6.70 12.38 10.09
CA ALA A 91 -6.79 13.28 8.93
C ALA A 91 -7.99 14.24 8.97
N ARG A 92 -9.00 13.96 9.80
CA ARG A 92 -10.21 14.78 9.95
C ARG A 92 -10.23 15.67 11.19
N VAL A 93 -9.19 15.58 12.01
CA VAL A 93 -9.09 16.33 13.27
C VAL A 93 -8.96 17.83 13.01
N THR A 94 -9.70 18.63 13.75
CA THR A 94 -9.54 20.10 13.73
C THR A 94 -8.22 20.50 14.39
N LYS A 95 -7.77 21.75 14.12
CA LYS A 95 -6.56 22.27 14.75
C LYS A 95 -6.66 22.34 16.27
N GLU A 96 -7.84 22.65 16.78
CA GLU A 96 -8.16 22.76 18.21
C GLU A 96 -8.11 21.40 18.91
N GLU A 97 -8.75 20.39 18.31
CA GLU A 97 -8.71 19.00 18.81
C GLU A 97 -7.29 18.44 18.76
N TRP A 98 -6.57 18.72 17.67
CA TRP A 98 -5.18 18.33 17.52
C TRP A 98 -4.30 18.92 18.62
N ALA A 99 -4.47 20.21 18.94
CA ALA A 99 -3.70 20.85 20.00
C ALA A 99 -3.93 20.25 21.39
N ALA A 100 -5.18 19.80 21.68
CA ALA A 100 -5.56 19.20 22.96
C ALA A 100 -5.01 17.77 23.15
N LEU A 101 -4.86 16.99 22.06
CA LEU A 101 -4.53 15.58 22.11
C LEU A 101 -3.24 15.23 21.37
N TYR A 102 -2.46 16.24 20.98
CA TYR A 102 -1.35 16.14 20.05
C TYR A 102 -0.42 14.95 20.32
N TRP A 103 0.13 14.83 21.50
CA TRP A 103 1.12 13.77 21.80
C TRP A 103 0.52 12.37 21.77
N THR A 104 -0.70 12.20 22.28
CA THR A 104 -1.34 10.88 22.30
C THR A 104 -1.76 10.46 20.90
N ALA A 105 -2.43 11.35 20.17
CA ALA A 105 -2.87 11.08 18.80
C ALA A 105 -1.67 10.87 17.86
N PHE A 106 -0.62 11.69 17.97
CA PHE A 106 0.58 11.59 17.18
C PHE A 106 1.29 10.24 17.37
N ARG A 107 1.47 9.80 18.62
CA ARG A 107 2.13 8.52 18.91
C ARG A 107 1.31 7.33 18.41
N LEU A 108 -0.01 7.33 18.61
CA LEU A 108 -0.87 6.28 18.09
C LEU A 108 -0.83 6.24 16.56
N TRP A 109 -0.77 7.39 15.93
CA TRP A 109 -0.66 7.53 14.47
C TRP A 109 0.67 6.98 13.94
N CYS A 110 1.80 7.37 14.51
CA CYS A 110 3.12 6.85 14.14
C CYS A 110 3.21 5.33 14.38
N ARG A 111 2.63 4.83 15.48
CA ARG A 111 2.56 3.38 15.73
C ARG A 111 1.68 2.66 14.71
N ALA A 112 0.56 3.25 14.32
CA ALA A 112 -0.30 2.69 13.26
C ALA A 112 0.44 2.61 11.92
N PHE A 113 1.28 3.59 11.58
CA PHE A 113 2.13 3.53 10.39
C PHE A 113 3.14 2.40 10.46
N LEU A 114 3.78 2.15 11.60
CA LEU A 114 4.66 1.01 11.77
C LEU A 114 3.92 -0.32 11.55
N CYS A 115 2.73 -0.46 12.12
CA CYS A 115 1.92 -1.66 11.94
C CYS A 115 1.44 -1.84 10.49
N LEU A 116 1.04 -0.77 9.82
CA LEU A 116 0.71 -0.78 8.39
C LEU A 116 1.91 -1.18 7.54
N ALA A 117 3.08 -0.61 7.81
CA ALA A 117 4.31 -0.97 7.12
C ALA A 117 4.58 -2.48 7.21
N ASN A 118 4.51 -3.04 8.42
CA ASN A 118 4.69 -4.47 8.64
C ASN A 118 3.62 -5.31 7.92
N ALA A 119 2.36 -4.88 7.94
CA ALA A 119 1.29 -5.59 7.26
C ALA A 119 1.48 -5.59 5.73
N TYR A 120 1.88 -4.46 5.15
CA TYR A 120 2.17 -4.34 3.72
C TYR A 120 3.44 -5.11 3.32
N ASP A 121 4.48 -5.11 4.16
CA ASP A 121 5.68 -5.93 3.94
C ASP A 121 5.31 -7.42 3.85
N HIS A 122 4.50 -7.90 4.77
CA HIS A 122 4.01 -9.28 4.77
C HIS A 122 3.18 -9.64 3.54
N LEU A 123 2.56 -8.67 2.89
CA LEU A 123 1.84 -8.84 1.62
C LEU A 123 2.72 -8.66 0.39
N GLY A 124 4.00 -8.32 0.55
CA GLY A 124 4.93 -8.06 -0.55
C GLY A 124 4.79 -6.67 -1.19
N ARG A 125 4.00 -5.78 -0.59
CA ARG A 125 3.85 -4.37 -1.00
C ARG A 125 4.99 -3.54 -0.41
N PHE A 126 6.21 -3.91 -0.74
CA PHE A 126 7.42 -3.38 -0.13
C PHE A 126 7.57 -1.87 -0.27
N ASN A 127 7.26 -1.32 -1.43
CA ASN A 127 7.39 0.11 -1.68
C ASN A 127 6.47 0.91 -0.76
N GLU A 128 5.22 0.49 -0.62
CA GLU A 128 4.28 1.12 0.32
C GLU A 128 4.71 0.93 1.78
N ALA A 129 5.21 -0.26 2.13
CA ALA A 129 5.77 -0.49 3.45
C ALA A 129 6.88 0.52 3.78
N GLN A 130 7.81 0.78 2.84
CA GLN A 130 8.87 1.77 3.03
C GLN A 130 8.34 3.20 3.24
N GLN A 131 7.28 3.59 2.56
CA GLN A 131 6.64 4.89 2.78
C GLN A 131 6.07 5.01 4.20
N TYR A 132 5.36 3.97 4.67
CA TYR A 132 4.83 3.95 6.04
C TYR A 132 5.93 3.89 7.10
N TYR A 133 7.04 3.20 6.87
CA TYR A 133 8.20 3.25 7.76
C TYR A 133 8.77 4.68 7.89
N LYS A 134 8.89 5.43 6.79
CA LYS A 134 9.32 6.84 6.81
C LYS A 134 8.40 7.72 7.67
N LEU A 135 7.10 7.45 7.65
CA LEU A 135 6.13 8.18 8.48
C LEU A 135 6.19 7.73 9.95
N ALA A 136 6.41 6.46 10.21
CA ALA A 136 6.47 5.91 11.56
C ALA A 136 7.68 6.42 12.37
N VAL A 137 8.80 6.70 11.70
CA VAL A 137 10.05 7.19 12.35
C VAL A 137 9.93 8.62 12.88
N MET A 138 8.90 9.36 12.55
CA MET A 138 8.66 10.70 13.08
C MET A 138 8.49 10.73 14.61
N ASP A 139 8.13 9.62 15.25
CA ASP A 139 8.22 9.46 16.70
C ASP A 139 9.54 8.75 17.06
N ASP A 140 10.47 9.46 17.70
CA ASP A 140 11.78 8.94 18.10
C ASP A 140 11.69 7.67 18.96
N LYS A 141 10.60 7.47 19.69
CA LYS A 141 10.37 6.25 20.48
C LYS A 141 10.20 5.01 19.64
N ASN A 142 9.71 5.16 18.41
CA ASN A 142 9.52 4.07 17.47
C ASN A 142 10.75 3.86 16.57
N ALA A 143 11.73 4.76 16.58
CA ALA A 143 12.83 4.78 15.62
C ALA A 143 13.58 3.44 15.57
N THR A 144 13.88 2.85 16.72
CA THR A 144 14.57 1.56 16.79
C THR A 144 13.75 0.42 16.18
N ASP A 145 12.47 0.32 16.55
CA ASP A 145 11.58 -0.71 16.05
C ASP A 145 11.36 -0.55 14.55
N VAL A 146 11.22 0.69 14.06
CA VAL A 146 11.10 1.01 12.62
C VAL A 146 12.34 0.54 11.87
N GLU A 147 13.55 0.89 12.31
CA GLU A 147 14.79 0.54 11.63
C GLU A 147 15.02 -0.97 11.57
N ILE A 148 14.66 -1.71 12.63
CA ILE A 148 14.73 -3.17 12.64
C ILE A 148 13.75 -3.77 11.62
N ASN A 149 12.49 -3.34 11.64
CA ASN A 149 11.50 -3.84 10.70
C ASN A 149 11.84 -3.45 9.24
N GLN A 150 12.41 -2.27 9.01
CA GLN A 150 12.96 -1.91 7.70
C GLN A 150 14.09 -2.86 7.27
N GLY A 151 14.97 -3.25 8.18
CA GLY A 151 16.03 -4.22 7.91
C GLY A 151 15.45 -5.56 7.45
N TYR A 152 14.41 -6.06 8.12
CA TYR A 152 13.67 -7.26 7.68
C TYR A 152 13.01 -7.07 6.33
N SER A 153 12.38 -5.93 6.08
CA SER A 153 11.75 -5.61 4.80
C SER A 153 12.77 -5.63 3.65
N TYR A 154 13.95 -5.05 3.83
CA TYR A 154 15.02 -5.13 2.83
C TYR A 154 15.52 -6.56 2.60
N ALA A 155 15.61 -7.38 3.65
CA ALA A 155 15.96 -8.79 3.49
C ALA A 155 14.87 -9.55 2.72
N ASN A 156 13.60 -9.28 2.97
CA ASN A 156 12.49 -9.84 2.21
C ASN A 156 12.52 -9.39 0.74
N MET A 157 12.77 -8.11 0.47
CA MET A 157 12.96 -7.60 -0.91
C MET A 157 14.03 -8.39 -1.63
N HIS A 158 15.19 -8.61 -1.01
CA HIS A 158 16.28 -9.39 -1.59
C HIS A 158 15.85 -10.84 -1.87
N ALA A 159 15.16 -11.49 -0.93
CA ALA A 159 14.74 -12.87 -1.05
C ALA A 159 13.71 -13.11 -2.17
N PHE A 160 12.82 -12.14 -2.42
CA PHE A 160 11.73 -12.29 -3.38
C PHE A 160 11.93 -11.55 -4.71
N TRP A 161 12.95 -10.71 -4.84
CA TRP A 161 13.29 -10.08 -6.12
C TRP A 161 14.32 -10.93 -6.87
N ILE A 162 14.10 -11.10 -8.16
CA ILE A 162 14.87 -12.00 -9.02
C ILE A 162 16.29 -11.52 -9.26
N GLU A 163 16.53 -10.21 -9.23
CA GLU A 163 17.83 -9.62 -9.42
C GLU A 163 18.49 -9.36 -8.07
N GLU A 164 19.73 -9.84 -7.91
CA GLU A 164 20.56 -9.51 -6.75
C GLU A 164 20.96 -8.04 -6.80
N GLU A 165 20.38 -7.26 -5.90
CA GLU A 165 20.74 -5.86 -5.71
C GLU A 165 21.63 -5.73 -4.46
N PRO A 166 22.96 -5.67 -4.64
CA PRO A 166 23.90 -5.61 -3.51
C PRO A 166 23.61 -4.47 -2.54
N TRP A 167 22.98 -3.39 -3.05
CA TRP A 167 22.59 -2.24 -2.26
C TRP A 167 21.52 -2.58 -1.20
N ILE A 168 20.50 -3.35 -1.54
CA ILE A 168 19.43 -3.76 -0.61
C ILE A 168 20.01 -4.57 0.54
N VAL A 169 20.87 -5.51 0.24
CA VAL A 169 21.55 -6.35 1.23
C VAL A 169 22.38 -5.47 2.18
N ARG A 170 23.15 -4.52 1.64
CA ARG A 170 23.95 -3.59 2.44
C ARG A 170 23.09 -2.74 3.36
N LYS A 171 21.94 -2.25 2.89
CA LYS A 171 21.02 -1.44 3.69
C LYS A 171 20.43 -2.27 4.84
N ALA A 172 20.00 -3.49 4.58
CA ALA A 172 19.56 -4.43 5.61
C ALA A 172 20.64 -4.63 6.68
N GLN A 173 21.87 -4.93 6.25
CA GLN A 173 23.00 -5.13 7.16
C GLN A 173 23.31 -3.89 8.02
N GLN A 174 23.32 -2.70 7.41
CA GLN A 174 23.60 -1.45 8.15
C GLN A 174 22.60 -1.22 9.27
N LEU A 175 21.30 -1.42 8.99
CA LEU A 175 20.25 -1.25 9.98
C LEU A 175 20.37 -2.29 11.11
N MET A 176 20.68 -3.54 10.77
CA MET A 176 20.87 -4.60 11.76
C MET A 176 22.09 -4.39 12.64
N TRP A 177 23.24 -3.99 12.08
CA TRP A 177 24.44 -3.71 12.88
C TRP A 177 24.25 -2.53 13.82
N LYS A 178 23.51 -1.51 13.42
CA LYS A 178 23.18 -0.38 14.29
C LYS A 178 22.49 -0.83 15.58
N HIS A 179 21.70 -1.90 15.51
CA HIS A 179 20.89 -2.40 16.62
C HIS A 179 21.36 -3.75 17.20
N GLU A 180 22.49 -4.30 16.75
CA GLU A 180 23.01 -5.61 17.15
C GLU A 180 23.06 -5.79 18.68
N ARG A 181 23.43 -4.74 19.43
CA ARG A 181 23.52 -4.82 20.90
C ARG A 181 22.17 -5.01 21.57
N GLN A 182 21.11 -4.50 21.00
CA GLN A 182 19.75 -4.51 21.54
C GLN A 182 18.94 -5.73 21.09
N TYR A 183 19.24 -6.25 19.89
CA TYR A 183 18.51 -7.32 19.24
C TYR A 183 19.46 -8.37 18.65
N LYS A 184 20.45 -8.78 19.43
CA LYS A 184 21.53 -9.65 18.98
C LYS A 184 21.08 -10.93 18.27
N GLU A 185 20.04 -11.62 18.79
CA GLU A 185 19.52 -12.85 18.21
C GLU A 185 18.88 -12.61 16.85
N VAL A 186 18.07 -11.57 16.74
CA VAL A 186 17.37 -11.17 15.51
C VAL A 186 18.37 -10.71 14.43
N ALA A 187 19.36 -9.90 14.81
CA ALA A 187 20.41 -9.46 13.92
C ALA A 187 21.27 -10.64 13.44
N GLN A 188 21.58 -11.62 14.31
CA GLN A 188 22.33 -12.81 13.94
C GLN A 188 21.57 -13.74 12.99
N GLU A 189 20.27 -13.90 13.16
CA GLU A 189 19.43 -14.70 12.27
C GLU A 189 19.42 -14.10 10.84
N LEU A 190 19.24 -12.77 10.74
CA LEU A 190 19.29 -12.09 9.45
C LEU A 190 20.69 -12.06 8.84
N MET A 191 21.72 -11.84 9.64
CA MET A 191 23.10 -11.91 9.17
C MET A 191 23.48 -13.30 8.67
N SER A 192 22.91 -14.36 9.22
CA SER A 192 23.11 -15.73 8.72
C SER A 192 22.45 -15.94 7.33
N THR A 193 21.35 -15.25 7.07
CA THR A 193 20.65 -15.29 5.78
C THR A 193 21.37 -14.45 4.70
N VAL A 194 22.14 -13.43 5.13
CA VAL A 194 22.82 -12.46 4.27
C VAL A 194 24.36 -12.62 4.35
N CYS A 195 24.86 -13.77 4.76
CA CYS A 195 26.28 -14.02 5.06
C CYS A 195 27.25 -13.65 3.93
N GLY A 196 28.36 -12.99 4.33
CA GLY A 196 29.57 -12.86 3.50
C GLY A 196 29.94 -11.43 3.07
N TRP A 197 29.17 -10.42 3.46
CA TRP A 197 29.39 -9.05 2.98
C TRP A 197 30.04 -8.16 4.04
N THR A 198 31.24 -7.65 3.74
CA THR A 198 31.84 -6.54 4.51
C THR A 198 31.28 -5.23 3.99
N THR A 199 30.69 -4.41 4.85
CA THR A 199 30.09 -3.15 4.46
C THR A 199 31.09 -2.02 4.30
N PRO A 200 31.30 -1.50 3.10
CA PRO A 200 31.69 -0.09 2.97
C PRO A 200 30.46 0.79 3.23
N SER A 201 30.65 1.95 3.82
CA SER A 201 29.64 3.01 3.81
C SER A 201 29.23 3.25 2.35
N PHE A 202 27.94 3.11 2.08
CA PHE A 202 27.41 3.30 0.73
C PHE A 202 26.54 4.55 0.72
N ASP A 203 27.17 5.67 0.38
CA ASP A 203 26.45 6.91 0.11
C ASP A 203 25.97 6.87 -1.34
N VAL A 204 24.66 6.83 -1.54
CA VAL A 204 24.07 6.98 -2.86
C VAL A 204 24.07 8.48 -3.21
N PRO A 205 24.72 8.89 -4.31
CA PRO A 205 24.73 10.29 -4.69
C PRO A 205 23.32 10.83 -4.88
N GLN A 206 23.01 11.94 -4.22
CA GLN A 206 21.75 12.64 -4.41
C GLN A 206 21.74 13.37 -5.75
N VAL A 207 20.56 13.51 -6.34
CA VAL A 207 20.35 14.13 -7.63
C VAL A 207 20.10 15.62 -7.48
N ASP A 208 20.83 16.39 -8.25
CA ASP A 208 20.55 17.83 -8.45
C ASP A 208 19.65 17.98 -9.69
N PHE A 209 18.35 18.05 -9.47
CA PHE A 209 17.35 18.14 -10.54
C PHE A 209 17.48 19.40 -11.38
N SER A 210 18.15 20.46 -10.89
CA SER A 210 18.42 21.66 -11.69
C SER A 210 19.35 21.38 -12.88
N LYS A 211 20.09 20.28 -12.85
CA LYS A 211 21.02 19.84 -13.89
C LYS A 211 20.51 18.70 -14.76
N VAL A 212 19.31 18.21 -14.46
CA VAL A 212 18.69 17.10 -15.21
C VAL A 212 17.82 17.68 -16.33
N GLU A 213 17.88 17.09 -17.52
CA GLU A 213 16.96 17.43 -18.60
C GLU A 213 15.50 17.20 -18.15
N ASN A 214 14.62 18.17 -18.41
CA ASN A 214 13.25 18.18 -17.88
C ASN A 214 13.17 18.07 -16.34
N GLY A 215 14.12 18.67 -15.62
CA GLY A 215 14.32 18.51 -14.20
C GLY A 215 13.05 18.71 -13.36
N LEU A 216 12.16 19.64 -13.73
CA LEU A 216 10.88 19.86 -13.05
C LEU A 216 9.96 18.61 -13.15
N TYR A 217 9.85 18.00 -14.31
CA TYR A 217 9.08 16.76 -14.49
C TYR A 217 9.72 15.61 -13.72
N GLU A 218 11.02 15.47 -13.81
CA GLU A 218 11.77 14.42 -13.15
C GLU A 218 11.66 14.53 -11.63
N GLN A 219 11.77 15.73 -11.10
CA GLN A 219 11.56 16.02 -9.70
C GLN A 219 10.13 15.69 -9.25
N TRP A 220 9.12 16.16 -9.99
CA TRP A 220 7.71 15.87 -9.70
C TRP A 220 7.42 14.37 -9.69
N VAL A 221 7.95 13.62 -10.66
CA VAL A 221 7.78 12.17 -10.73
C VAL A 221 8.37 11.48 -9.49
N ASN A 222 9.54 11.91 -9.05
CA ASN A 222 10.19 11.33 -7.88
C ASN A 222 9.49 11.74 -6.58
N GLU A 223 9.10 13.01 -6.42
CA GLU A 223 8.36 13.50 -5.25
C GLU A 223 7.03 12.78 -5.04
N ASN A 224 6.38 12.37 -6.12
CA ASN A 224 5.11 11.66 -6.08
C ASN A 224 5.24 10.13 -6.19
N TYR A 225 6.46 9.59 -6.11
CA TYR A 225 6.72 8.13 -6.17
C TYR A 225 6.16 7.45 -7.42
N LEU A 226 6.22 8.13 -8.57
CA LEU A 226 5.62 7.69 -9.83
C LEU A 226 6.61 6.99 -10.77
N ARG A 227 7.80 6.61 -10.30
CA ARG A 227 8.76 5.83 -11.10
C ARG A 227 8.39 4.37 -11.14
N ILE A 228 8.55 3.75 -12.30
CA ILE A 228 8.57 2.29 -12.43
C ILE A 228 9.99 1.81 -12.10
N ASN A 229 10.34 1.93 -10.82
CA ASN A 229 11.66 1.67 -10.30
C ASN A 229 11.56 1.15 -8.88
N ARG A 230 12.32 0.10 -8.54
CA ARG A 230 12.31 -0.53 -7.21
C ARG A 230 12.78 0.38 -6.08
N PHE A 231 13.58 1.40 -6.43
CA PHE A 231 14.22 2.30 -5.46
C PHE A 231 13.48 3.61 -5.26
N CYS A 232 12.40 3.86 -6.01
CA CYS A 232 11.70 5.15 -5.95
C CYS A 232 11.17 5.48 -4.55
N ASP A 233 10.77 4.48 -3.78
CA ASP A 233 10.25 4.65 -2.42
C ASP A 233 11.34 4.58 -1.34
N VAL A 234 12.51 4.05 -1.67
CA VAL A 234 13.60 3.80 -0.73
C VAL A 234 14.62 4.92 -0.79
N GLU A 235 15.09 5.26 -1.99
CA GLU A 235 16.12 6.29 -2.25
C GLU A 235 15.61 7.28 -3.30
N GLN A 236 14.53 7.95 -2.97
CA GLN A 236 13.71 8.80 -3.85
C GLN A 236 14.50 9.83 -4.67
N PHE A 237 15.53 10.44 -4.08
CA PHE A 237 16.32 11.49 -4.72
C PHE A 237 17.71 11.02 -5.15
N SER A 238 17.90 9.71 -5.30
CA SER A 238 19.18 9.14 -5.70
C SER A 238 19.25 8.89 -7.21
N GLN A 239 20.47 8.73 -7.71
CA GLN A 239 20.73 8.29 -9.09
C GLN A 239 20.05 6.93 -9.40
N LEU A 240 19.86 6.06 -8.39
CA LEU A 240 19.22 4.76 -8.54
C LEU A 240 17.73 4.86 -8.89
N SER A 241 17.06 5.95 -8.49
CA SER A 241 15.62 6.13 -8.67
C SER A 241 15.25 6.93 -9.93
N LEU A 242 16.20 7.44 -10.72
CA LEU A 242 15.93 8.36 -11.82
C LEU A 242 15.30 7.76 -13.07
N SER A 243 15.35 6.45 -13.25
CA SER A 243 14.90 5.80 -14.48
C SER A 243 13.76 4.81 -14.25
N ASP A 244 12.89 4.68 -15.23
CA ASP A 244 11.86 3.62 -15.28
C ASP A 244 12.55 2.31 -15.73
N ASN A 245 13.27 1.65 -14.83
CA ASN A 245 14.22 0.58 -15.14
C ASN A 245 13.69 -0.84 -14.88
N VAL A 246 12.47 -1.00 -14.39
CA VAL A 246 11.89 -2.33 -14.20
C VAL A 246 11.76 -3.04 -15.56
N LYS A 247 12.32 -4.24 -15.62
CA LYS A 247 12.32 -5.11 -16.80
C LYS A 247 11.55 -6.38 -16.50
N LEU A 248 11.02 -6.99 -17.54
CA LEU A 248 10.46 -8.32 -17.45
C LEU A 248 11.57 -9.31 -17.09
N PRO A 249 11.41 -10.14 -16.03
CA PRO A 249 12.36 -11.19 -15.74
C PRO A 249 12.45 -12.22 -16.88
N PHE A 250 13.53 -13.00 -16.88
CA PHE A 250 13.69 -14.05 -17.88
C PHE A 250 12.51 -15.04 -17.83
N VAL A 251 11.85 -15.21 -18.98
CA VAL A 251 10.76 -16.18 -19.13
C VAL A 251 11.30 -17.39 -19.90
N SER A 252 11.25 -18.57 -19.25
CA SER A 252 11.60 -19.84 -19.91
C SER A 252 10.43 -20.33 -20.73
N ASP A 253 10.34 -19.91 -22.00
CA ASP A 253 9.32 -20.35 -22.95
C ASP A 253 9.86 -20.24 -24.39
N THR A 254 9.03 -20.55 -25.39
CA THR A 254 9.38 -20.39 -26.81
C THR A 254 9.69 -18.93 -27.15
N GLU A 255 10.50 -18.69 -28.20
CA GLU A 255 10.93 -17.35 -28.57
C GLU A 255 9.75 -16.42 -28.92
N ASP A 256 8.70 -16.95 -29.56
CA ASP A 256 7.51 -16.18 -29.90
C ASP A 256 6.74 -15.73 -28.66
N LYS A 257 6.64 -16.58 -27.64
CA LYS A 257 6.00 -16.24 -26.37
C LYS A 257 6.81 -15.24 -25.57
N LYS A 258 8.15 -15.34 -25.58
CA LYS A 258 9.02 -14.34 -24.94
C LYS A 258 8.75 -12.96 -25.54
N LYS A 259 8.76 -12.84 -26.89
CA LYS A 259 8.46 -11.57 -27.57
C LYS A 259 7.07 -11.05 -27.23
N LEU A 260 6.06 -11.94 -27.12
CA LEU A 260 4.71 -11.56 -26.71
C LEU A 260 4.71 -10.98 -25.29
N PHE A 261 5.37 -11.64 -24.34
CA PHE A 261 5.44 -11.15 -22.95
C PHE A 261 6.23 -9.85 -22.86
N GLU A 262 7.36 -9.73 -23.55
CA GLU A 262 8.15 -8.50 -23.59
C GLU A 262 7.34 -7.33 -24.16
N SER A 263 6.67 -7.53 -25.30
CA SER A 263 5.86 -6.49 -25.92
C SER A 263 4.66 -6.08 -25.04
N SER A 264 4.00 -7.04 -24.40
CA SER A 264 2.88 -6.78 -23.50
C SER A 264 3.33 -6.01 -22.24
N PHE A 265 4.47 -6.38 -21.68
CA PHE A 265 5.05 -5.70 -20.53
C PHE A 265 5.46 -4.26 -20.87
N GLU A 266 6.13 -4.06 -21.99
CA GLU A 266 6.51 -2.71 -22.45
C GLU A 266 5.27 -1.86 -22.78
N GLU A 267 4.20 -2.45 -23.30
CA GLU A 267 2.93 -1.74 -23.50
C GLU A 267 2.31 -1.27 -22.18
N ILE A 268 2.29 -2.13 -21.15
CA ILE A 268 1.80 -1.76 -19.81
C ILE A 268 2.64 -0.61 -19.26
N LYS A 269 3.95 -0.74 -19.30
CA LYS A 269 4.91 0.26 -18.82
C LYS A 269 4.76 1.61 -19.53
N ASN A 270 4.75 1.59 -20.86
CA ASN A 270 4.62 2.79 -21.67
C ASN A 270 3.24 3.47 -21.46
N SER A 271 2.16 2.69 -21.33
CA SER A 271 0.84 3.24 -21.01
C SER A 271 0.84 4.02 -19.68
N PHE A 272 1.56 3.55 -18.67
CA PHE A 272 1.71 4.26 -17.40
C PHE A 272 2.57 5.53 -17.57
N ILE A 273 3.74 5.41 -18.22
CA ILE A 273 4.67 6.53 -18.41
C ILE A 273 4.00 7.67 -19.19
N ASP A 274 3.28 7.35 -20.26
CA ASP A 274 2.60 8.37 -21.08
C ASP A 274 1.44 9.01 -20.33
N THR A 275 0.68 8.22 -19.58
CA THR A 275 -0.40 8.76 -18.75
C THR A 275 0.15 9.68 -17.66
N ARG A 276 1.24 9.32 -17.01
CA ARG A 276 1.95 10.13 -16.03
C ARG A 276 2.41 11.48 -16.61
N LYS A 277 2.93 11.50 -17.85
CA LYS A 277 3.28 12.76 -18.54
C LYS A 277 2.06 13.65 -18.77
N ILE A 278 0.93 13.06 -19.19
CA ILE A 278 -0.31 13.81 -19.39
C ILE A 278 -0.80 14.41 -18.07
N VAL A 279 -0.75 13.63 -16.98
CA VAL A 279 -1.12 14.13 -15.64
C VAL A 279 -0.22 15.30 -15.23
N PHE A 280 1.10 15.16 -15.39
CA PHE A 280 2.04 16.25 -15.09
C PHE A 280 1.70 17.52 -15.86
N GLN A 281 1.52 17.42 -17.17
CA GLN A 281 1.17 18.58 -18.02
C GLN A 281 -0.16 19.22 -17.62
N THR A 282 -1.10 18.41 -17.14
CA THR A 282 -2.43 18.87 -16.74
C THR A 282 -2.44 19.54 -15.37
N VAL A 283 -1.60 19.05 -14.43
CA VAL A 283 -1.62 19.46 -13.01
C VAL A 283 -0.55 20.53 -12.71
N VAL A 284 0.62 20.42 -13.33
CA VAL A 284 1.80 21.26 -13.04
C VAL A 284 2.08 22.27 -14.16
N GLY A 285 1.52 22.06 -15.36
CA GLY A 285 1.70 22.98 -16.50
C GLY A 285 1.06 24.34 -16.28
N ASP A 286 1.54 25.37 -16.99
CA ASP A 286 1.11 26.78 -16.85
C ASP A 286 -0.29 27.09 -17.38
N GLY A 287 -1.10 26.07 -17.67
CA GLY A 287 -2.44 26.20 -18.25
C GLY A 287 -3.58 26.03 -17.25
N GLU A 288 -4.81 26.40 -17.69
CA GLU A 288 -6.02 26.01 -16.96
C GLU A 288 -6.13 24.47 -16.87
N LEU A 289 -6.60 23.97 -15.73
CA LEU A 289 -6.79 22.54 -15.49
C LEU A 289 -7.68 21.90 -16.58
N ASN A 290 -7.10 21.10 -17.44
CA ASN A 290 -7.84 20.38 -18.47
C ASN A 290 -8.51 19.13 -17.89
N THR A 291 -9.77 19.32 -17.45
CA THR A 291 -10.56 18.27 -16.79
C THR A 291 -10.79 17.04 -17.68
N GLU A 292 -10.87 17.21 -18.99
CA GLU A 292 -11.06 16.10 -19.92
C GLU A 292 -9.79 15.25 -20.07
N LEU A 293 -8.61 15.87 -20.09
CA LEU A 293 -7.33 15.15 -20.07
C LEU A 293 -7.15 14.39 -18.76
N LEU A 294 -7.57 14.99 -17.64
CA LEU A 294 -7.50 14.31 -16.33
C LEU A 294 -8.43 13.10 -16.27
N LYS A 295 -9.67 13.20 -16.78
CA LYS A 295 -10.60 12.08 -16.90
C LYS A 295 -10.04 10.97 -17.82
N MET A 296 -9.43 11.36 -18.93
CA MET A 296 -8.81 10.41 -19.86
C MET A 296 -7.63 9.70 -19.23
N SER A 297 -6.79 10.42 -18.51
CA SER A 297 -5.66 9.84 -17.75
C SER A 297 -6.15 8.84 -16.71
N TYR A 298 -7.22 9.17 -16.00
CA TYR A 298 -7.83 8.27 -15.03
C TYR A 298 -8.33 6.96 -15.67
N LYS A 299 -9.02 7.05 -16.81
CA LYS A 299 -9.45 5.84 -17.59
C LYS A 299 -8.27 5.02 -18.04
N ASN A 300 -7.20 5.66 -18.53
CA ASN A 300 -5.99 4.98 -18.96
C ASN A 300 -5.32 4.21 -17.81
N LEU A 301 -5.20 4.81 -16.63
CA LEU A 301 -4.64 4.14 -15.44
C LEU A 301 -5.46 2.90 -15.06
N TYR A 302 -6.78 2.99 -15.10
CA TYR A 302 -7.62 1.81 -14.85
C TYR A 302 -7.45 0.73 -15.91
N SER A 303 -7.31 1.10 -17.18
CA SER A 303 -7.11 0.13 -18.28
C SER A 303 -5.80 -0.67 -18.13
N ILE A 304 -4.81 -0.12 -17.41
CA ILE A 304 -3.56 -0.82 -17.12
C ILE A 304 -3.82 -2.07 -16.29
N PHE A 305 -4.73 -2.03 -15.33
CA PHE A 305 -5.10 -3.22 -14.54
C PHE A 305 -5.67 -4.34 -15.42
N ASP A 306 -6.49 -4.00 -16.40
CA ASP A 306 -7.03 -5.01 -17.32
C ASP A 306 -5.92 -5.57 -18.24
N LYS A 307 -4.98 -4.75 -18.69
CA LYS A 307 -3.78 -5.23 -19.42
C LYS A 307 -2.93 -6.17 -18.56
N ILE A 308 -2.75 -5.86 -17.28
CA ILE A 308 -2.07 -6.75 -16.33
C ILE A 308 -2.84 -8.08 -16.21
N ALA A 309 -4.16 -8.07 -16.15
CA ALA A 309 -4.96 -9.28 -16.11
C ALA A 309 -4.76 -10.17 -17.35
N VAL A 310 -4.74 -9.56 -18.54
CA VAL A 310 -4.46 -10.28 -19.80
C VAL A 310 -3.04 -10.86 -19.79
N PHE A 311 -2.05 -10.09 -19.32
CA PHE A 311 -0.68 -10.56 -19.17
C PHE A 311 -0.61 -11.77 -18.22
N LEU A 312 -1.24 -11.71 -17.04
CA LEU A 312 -1.27 -12.80 -16.07
C LEU A 312 -2.00 -14.03 -16.62
N GLN A 313 -3.09 -13.85 -17.36
CA GLN A 313 -3.82 -14.94 -18.01
C GLN A 313 -2.88 -15.76 -18.90
N ALA A 314 -2.11 -15.07 -19.75
CA ALA A 314 -1.17 -15.72 -20.66
C ALA A 314 0.04 -16.31 -19.92
N TYR A 315 0.63 -15.57 -18.96
CA TYR A 315 1.82 -15.97 -18.24
C TYR A 315 1.59 -17.20 -17.35
N LEU A 316 0.49 -17.22 -16.60
CA LEU A 316 0.11 -18.33 -15.71
C LEU A 316 -0.68 -19.41 -16.44
N LYS A 317 -0.96 -19.24 -17.74
CA LYS A 317 -1.76 -20.18 -18.57
C LYS A 317 -3.12 -20.49 -17.93
N LEU A 318 -3.80 -19.43 -17.44
CA LEU A 318 -5.08 -19.60 -16.76
C LEU A 318 -6.14 -20.16 -17.71
N PRO A 319 -7.01 -21.07 -17.23
CA PRO A 319 -8.03 -21.74 -18.08
C PRO A 319 -9.26 -20.84 -18.29
N ILE A 320 -9.02 -19.63 -18.79
CA ILE A 320 -10.03 -18.63 -19.15
C ILE A 320 -9.69 -18.00 -20.50
N GLU A 321 -10.70 -17.57 -21.24
CA GLU A 321 -10.51 -16.85 -22.49
C GLU A 321 -10.00 -15.42 -22.25
N VAL A 322 -9.20 -14.88 -23.17
CA VAL A 322 -8.58 -13.55 -23.05
C VAL A 322 -9.62 -12.46 -22.76
N TYR A 323 -10.77 -12.49 -23.43
CA TYR A 323 -11.86 -11.52 -23.23
C TYR A 323 -12.54 -11.62 -21.87
N GLN A 324 -12.29 -12.67 -21.10
CA GLN A 324 -12.76 -12.85 -19.71
C GLN A 324 -11.74 -12.40 -18.68
N ALA A 325 -10.52 -12.07 -19.10
CA ALA A 325 -9.46 -11.59 -18.23
C ALA A 325 -9.79 -10.16 -17.77
N ASP A 326 -10.24 -10.05 -16.52
CA ASP A 326 -10.64 -8.82 -15.83
C ASP A 326 -9.90 -8.82 -14.48
N PHE A 327 -9.24 -7.72 -14.14
CA PHE A 327 -8.36 -7.66 -12.97
C PHE A 327 -9.09 -7.92 -11.65
N ALA A 328 -10.39 -7.60 -11.58
CA ALA A 328 -11.20 -7.92 -10.39
C ALA A 328 -11.56 -9.41 -10.26
N LYS A 329 -11.56 -10.16 -11.38
CA LYS A 329 -12.09 -11.53 -11.43
C LYS A 329 -11.05 -12.60 -11.71
N ILE A 330 -9.92 -12.22 -12.29
CA ILE A 330 -8.89 -13.18 -12.72
C ILE A 330 -8.42 -14.11 -11.58
N TRP A 331 -8.45 -13.62 -10.36
CA TRP A 331 -7.99 -14.31 -9.14
C TRP A 331 -8.87 -15.48 -8.73
N TYR A 332 -10.13 -15.51 -9.16
CA TYR A 332 -11.13 -16.43 -8.64
C TYR A 332 -11.58 -17.47 -9.67
N ASP A 333 -11.85 -18.69 -9.20
CA ASP A 333 -12.54 -19.71 -9.97
C ASP A 333 -14.07 -19.44 -10.02
N LYS A 334 -14.81 -20.34 -10.69
CA LYS A 334 -16.28 -20.25 -10.80
C LYS A 334 -17.01 -20.39 -9.45
N LYS A 335 -16.33 -20.87 -8.42
CA LYS A 335 -16.86 -21.04 -7.05
C LYS A 335 -16.43 -19.90 -6.11
N ASN A 336 -15.79 -18.85 -6.64
CA ASN A 336 -15.19 -17.76 -5.90
C ASN A 336 -14.05 -18.18 -4.93
N ASN A 337 -13.37 -19.29 -5.20
CA ASN A 337 -12.12 -19.62 -4.53
C ASN A 337 -10.95 -19.03 -5.32
N ILE A 338 -9.84 -18.76 -4.62
CA ILE A 338 -8.58 -18.42 -5.32
C ILE A 338 -8.22 -19.57 -6.26
N ARG A 339 -7.86 -19.23 -7.48
CA ARG A 339 -7.47 -20.22 -8.49
C ARG A 339 -6.21 -20.97 -8.06
N PRO A 340 -6.15 -22.30 -8.23
CA PRO A 340 -4.99 -23.09 -7.86
C PRO A 340 -3.73 -22.78 -8.70
N GLU A 341 -3.89 -22.11 -9.83
CA GLU A 341 -2.78 -21.69 -10.69
C GLU A 341 -1.98 -20.51 -10.10
N PHE A 342 -2.55 -19.79 -9.11
CA PHE A 342 -1.79 -18.75 -8.41
C PHE A 342 -0.86 -19.39 -7.38
N PRO A 343 0.44 -19.03 -7.42
CA PRO A 343 1.42 -19.56 -6.49
C PRO A 343 1.12 -19.13 -5.05
N THR A 344 1.61 -19.93 -4.10
CA THR A 344 1.53 -19.57 -2.68
C THR A 344 2.41 -18.36 -2.37
N ARG A 345 2.23 -17.77 -1.17
CA ARG A 345 3.03 -16.64 -0.71
C ARG A 345 4.54 -16.92 -0.77
N THR A 346 4.95 -18.10 -0.37
CA THR A 346 6.36 -18.49 -0.35
C THR A 346 6.97 -18.69 -1.75
N GLU A 347 6.13 -18.93 -2.75
CA GLU A 347 6.57 -19.09 -4.14
C GLU A 347 6.63 -17.73 -4.88
N ASN A 348 5.66 -16.85 -4.65
CA ASN A 348 5.63 -15.56 -5.33
C ASN A 348 4.88 -14.48 -4.52
N LEU A 349 5.63 -13.78 -3.68
CA LEU A 349 5.08 -12.71 -2.85
C LEU A 349 4.62 -11.49 -3.67
N SER A 350 5.23 -11.23 -4.83
CA SER A 350 4.83 -10.12 -5.71
C SER A 350 3.44 -10.33 -6.33
N LEU A 351 3.06 -11.58 -6.64
CA LEU A 351 1.68 -11.87 -7.08
C LEU A 351 0.66 -11.71 -5.96
N LEU A 352 1.02 -12.05 -4.72
CA LEU A 352 0.19 -11.74 -3.56
C LEU A 352 0.00 -10.24 -3.39
N ALA A 353 1.06 -9.43 -3.56
CA ALA A 353 0.99 -7.98 -3.53
C ALA A 353 -0.01 -7.46 -4.58
N LEU A 354 0.08 -7.95 -5.81
CA LEU A 354 -0.79 -7.56 -6.90
C LEU A 354 -2.26 -7.96 -6.66
N TYR A 355 -2.50 -9.14 -6.08
CA TYR A 355 -3.83 -9.54 -5.63
C TYR A 355 -4.37 -8.58 -4.56
N ASN A 356 -3.57 -8.20 -3.58
CA ASN A 356 -3.97 -7.26 -2.56
C ASN A 356 -4.33 -5.87 -3.15
N VAL A 357 -3.56 -5.38 -4.14
CA VAL A 357 -3.94 -4.18 -4.91
C VAL A 357 -5.31 -4.35 -5.58
N SER A 358 -5.63 -5.54 -6.08
CA SER A 358 -6.96 -5.78 -6.67
C SER A 358 -8.10 -5.67 -5.66
N LEU A 359 -7.85 -6.03 -4.40
CA LEU A 359 -8.81 -5.86 -3.32
C LEU A 359 -9.01 -4.39 -2.95
N ASP A 360 -7.96 -3.59 -2.97
CA ASP A 360 -8.05 -2.15 -2.77
C ASP A 360 -8.88 -1.49 -3.87
N VAL A 361 -8.59 -1.81 -5.13
CA VAL A 361 -9.22 -1.17 -6.29
C VAL A 361 -10.68 -1.61 -6.50
N TYR A 362 -11.01 -2.88 -6.27
CA TYR A 362 -12.32 -3.45 -6.60
C TYR A 362 -13.11 -3.97 -5.39
N GLY A 363 -12.51 -3.97 -4.22
CA GLY A 363 -13.09 -4.55 -3.00
C GLY A 363 -13.04 -6.08 -2.97
N SER A 364 -13.15 -6.62 -1.78
CA SER A 364 -13.18 -8.09 -1.60
C SER A 364 -14.58 -8.65 -1.78
N LYS A 365 -14.76 -9.54 -2.76
CA LYS A 365 -16.02 -10.30 -2.91
C LYS A 365 -16.25 -11.25 -1.74
N LYS A 366 -15.19 -11.79 -1.16
CA LYS A 366 -15.26 -12.79 -0.09
C LYS A 366 -15.60 -12.15 1.25
N PHE A 367 -15.01 -11.01 1.55
CA PHE A 367 -15.13 -10.37 2.86
C PHE A 367 -16.23 -9.31 2.92
N GLY A 368 -16.76 -8.88 1.78
CA GLY A 368 -17.87 -7.93 1.70
C GLY A 368 -17.57 -6.50 2.18
N TYR A 369 -16.32 -6.20 2.51
CA TYR A 369 -15.86 -4.86 2.90
C TYR A 369 -14.69 -4.40 2.02
N VAL A 370 -14.49 -3.11 2.00
CA VAL A 370 -13.37 -2.45 1.31
C VAL A 370 -12.25 -2.27 2.32
N ILE A 371 -11.03 -2.65 1.95
CA ILE A 371 -9.87 -2.57 2.84
C ILE A 371 -9.53 -1.12 3.13
N ASP A 372 -9.65 -0.27 2.12
CA ASP A 372 -9.45 1.16 2.22
C ASP A 372 -10.69 1.93 1.72
N GLU A 373 -11.28 2.79 2.56
CA GLU A 373 -12.46 3.59 2.19
C GLU A 373 -12.17 4.59 1.06
N GLN A 374 -10.93 5.07 0.88
CA GLN A 374 -10.57 5.98 -0.23
C GLN A 374 -10.67 5.29 -1.58
N THR A 375 -10.32 4.01 -1.65
CA THR A 375 -10.42 3.25 -2.91
C THR A 375 -11.86 3.02 -3.38
N LYS A 376 -12.81 3.05 -2.44
CA LYS A 376 -14.25 3.03 -2.76
C LYS A 376 -14.66 4.22 -3.63
N ASP A 377 -14.12 5.38 -3.32
CA ASP A 377 -14.38 6.58 -4.11
C ASP A 377 -13.70 6.50 -5.48
N LEU A 378 -12.54 5.89 -5.60
CA LEU A 378 -11.89 5.66 -6.88
C LEU A 378 -12.74 4.79 -7.83
N GLN A 379 -13.27 3.69 -7.34
CA GLN A 379 -14.18 2.84 -8.14
C GLN A 379 -15.45 3.59 -8.54
N ARG A 380 -16.01 4.37 -7.61
CA ARG A 380 -17.18 5.21 -7.86
C ARG A 380 -16.89 6.25 -8.94
N ILE A 381 -15.75 6.94 -8.86
CA ILE A 381 -15.30 7.92 -9.85
C ILE A 381 -15.15 7.27 -11.22
N ARG A 382 -14.52 6.09 -11.33
CA ARG A 382 -14.40 5.34 -12.58
C ARG A 382 -15.77 5.12 -13.23
N ASN A 383 -16.72 4.57 -12.49
CA ASN A 383 -18.06 4.27 -13.00
C ASN A 383 -18.80 5.54 -13.45
N PHE A 384 -18.58 6.67 -12.78
CA PHE A 384 -19.15 7.95 -13.20
C PHE A 384 -18.49 8.49 -14.47
N ILE A 385 -17.15 8.43 -14.57
CA ILE A 385 -16.42 8.86 -15.78
C ILE A 385 -16.83 8.04 -17.01
N GLU A 386 -17.10 6.74 -16.86
CA GLU A 386 -17.48 5.86 -17.96
C GLU A 386 -18.96 6.00 -18.38
N HIS A 387 -19.85 6.22 -17.42
CA HIS A 387 -21.28 6.07 -17.65
C HIS A 387 -22.11 7.31 -17.29
N LYS A 388 -21.51 8.35 -16.70
CA LYS A 388 -22.23 9.52 -16.20
C LYS A 388 -21.42 10.80 -16.40
N ILE A 389 -21.99 11.92 -15.96
CA ILE A 389 -21.33 13.24 -16.00
C ILE A 389 -20.50 13.40 -14.71
N VAL A 390 -19.22 13.70 -14.87
CA VAL A 390 -18.31 14.05 -13.77
C VAL A 390 -17.94 15.53 -13.91
N ARG A 391 -18.18 16.32 -12.85
CA ARG A 391 -17.68 17.67 -12.70
C ARG A 391 -16.53 17.68 -11.70
N ILE A 392 -15.42 18.25 -12.10
CA ILE A 392 -14.25 18.47 -11.23
C ILE A 392 -14.32 19.94 -10.84
N ASN A 393 -14.44 20.20 -9.54
CA ASN A 393 -14.51 21.54 -8.98
C ASN A 393 -13.24 21.81 -8.17
N ASP A 394 -12.67 22.97 -8.37
CA ASP A 394 -11.46 23.49 -7.69
C ASP A 394 -11.77 24.40 -6.50
N GLY A 395 -13.04 24.54 -6.13
CA GLY A 395 -13.53 25.40 -5.07
C GLY A 395 -14.63 24.79 -4.19
N PRO A 396 -15.14 25.54 -3.21
CA PRO A 396 -16.27 25.11 -2.40
C PRO A 396 -17.50 24.89 -3.28
N MET A 397 -18.18 23.77 -3.07
CA MET A 397 -19.38 23.39 -3.79
C MET A 397 -20.51 24.39 -3.51
N SER A 398 -21.14 24.94 -4.54
CA SER A 398 -22.34 25.75 -4.39
C SER A 398 -23.54 24.90 -3.97
N TYR A 399 -24.58 25.54 -3.42
CA TYR A 399 -25.82 24.86 -3.07
C TYR A 399 -26.47 24.18 -4.30
N ASP A 400 -26.37 24.79 -5.48
CA ASP A 400 -26.90 24.22 -6.73
C ASP A 400 -26.11 22.98 -7.17
N ASP A 401 -24.78 22.97 -7.01
CA ASP A 401 -23.94 21.82 -7.26
C ASP A 401 -24.27 20.66 -6.30
N TYR A 402 -24.60 20.99 -5.03
CA TYR A 402 -25.06 20.00 -4.05
C TYR A 402 -26.40 19.38 -4.46
N GLN A 403 -27.36 20.18 -4.93
CA GLN A 403 -28.66 19.71 -5.42
C GLN A 403 -28.52 18.82 -6.68
N LEU A 404 -27.62 19.17 -7.61
CA LEU A 404 -27.29 18.34 -8.76
C LEU A 404 -26.65 16.99 -8.38
N THR A 405 -25.89 16.97 -7.30
CA THR A 405 -25.29 15.74 -6.76
C THR A 405 -26.35 14.80 -6.18
N ILE A 406 -27.38 15.33 -5.53
CA ILE A 406 -28.52 14.58 -4.97
C ILE A 406 -29.32 13.90 -6.10
N SER A 407 -29.35 14.44 -7.31
CA SER A 407 -30.06 13.87 -8.45
C SER A 407 -29.46 12.53 -8.98
N LYS A 408 -28.43 11.99 -8.35
CA LYS A 408 -27.72 10.74 -8.69
C LYS A 408 -27.06 10.67 -10.08
N HIS A 409 -26.97 11.79 -10.78
CA HIS A 409 -26.44 11.84 -12.15
C HIS A 409 -25.06 12.51 -12.24
N VAL A 410 -24.63 13.23 -11.21
CA VAL A 410 -23.36 13.95 -11.14
C VAL A 410 -22.56 13.50 -9.91
N CYS A 411 -21.30 13.17 -10.10
CA CYS A 411 -20.36 12.94 -9.00
C CYS A 411 -19.42 14.13 -8.88
N PRO A 412 -19.49 14.92 -7.81
CA PRO A 412 -18.50 15.94 -7.55
C PRO A 412 -17.21 15.29 -7.08
N VAL A 413 -16.12 15.62 -7.73
CA VAL A 413 -14.76 15.28 -7.27
C VAL A 413 -14.14 16.58 -6.78
N LYS A 414 -13.82 16.65 -5.48
CA LYS A 414 -13.08 17.76 -4.92
C LYS A 414 -11.59 17.50 -5.09
N VAL A 415 -10.92 18.40 -5.79
CA VAL A 415 -9.44 18.38 -5.82
C VAL A 415 -8.95 18.83 -4.44
N PRO A 416 -8.08 18.08 -3.75
CA PRO A 416 -7.56 18.49 -2.45
C PRO A 416 -6.87 19.85 -2.51
N ASP A 417 -7.16 20.72 -1.55
CA ASP A 417 -6.49 22.00 -1.38
C ASP A 417 -5.00 21.73 -1.11
N GLY A 418 -4.15 22.03 -2.06
CA GLY A 418 -2.69 21.80 -1.93
C GLY A 418 -2.02 21.20 -3.16
N LEU A 419 -2.78 20.58 -4.08
CA LEU A 419 -2.22 20.13 -5.36
C LEU A 419 -1.72 21.29 -6.25
N TYR A 420 -2.11 22.54 -5.93
CA TYR A 420 -1.72 23.74 -6.66
C TYR A 420 -0.65 24.58 -5.94
N LYS A 421 -0.08 24.08 -4.82
CA LYS A 421 0.96 24.77 -4.06
C LYS A 421 2.17 23.83 -3.88
N ALA A 422 2.76 23.46 -4.97
CA ALA A 422 4.12 22.93 -5.00
C ALA A 422 5.00 23.86 -5.85
#